data_63bf53f5765cacdfc74b1211f8cbf009
#
_entry.id   63bf53f5765cacdfc74b1211f8cbf009
#
_cell.length_a   1.000
_cell.length_b   1.000
_cell.length_c   1.000
_cell.angle_alpha   90.00
_cell.angle_beta   90.00
_cell.angle_gamma   90.00
#
_symmetry.space_group_name_H-M   'P 1'
#
loop_
_entity.id
_entity.type
_entity.pdbx_description
1 polymer ?
#
loop_
_entity_poly.entity_id
_entity_poly.type
_entity_poly.pdbx_seq_one_letter_code
_entity_poly.pdbx_strand_id
1 'polypeptide(L)'
;MVEVRKGNFFQRWLYRNYRQGSALGNFFSRRIRPTAWLWMGLGGLSVITGADLRQSVVVAFSLLMLGVLAVGLIWALLRRAQVVATRDLPDTGSVGEELSYFVNVTNVGKRALREIHFREQGDDPRPTEWEFLNLKEPGEEDRNIFDRALAYYRWKWLNERGGKWQSLGRSKVLNLGGGESEEVRLKLIPKRRGVLVLDDLRVELPDPFGLFQRCRPTGNEVGEILVIPRRYKLPPLDLGGQSDLKIGGETASTVKGEGGEFMGLRGYRPGDSPRHMHWKAWARTGEPIVKEFEEVRFPRYGLVLDTNLRGSGPELFEEAISVAASFVSSMDQERCLLDLMFVSDEPSVFTAGRGVAKADRLMEILARADGNDEGGYDLLNSLVLRYATEMTSCVVVLTGWDEEREEFVGSLRQSGMKVHLYVIGAGEMPEEEGLLGAHWIRWDAVQEDLMKSA
;
A
#
# COMPACT_ATOMS: atom_id res chain seq x y z
N MET A 1 20.58 -19.01 -0.37
CA MET A 1 20.44 -19.57 -1.73
C MET A 1 19.21 -20.47 -1.72
N VAL A 2 18.04 -19.95 -2.12
CA VAL A 2 16.79 -20.72 -2.16
C VAL A 2 16.97 -21.79 -3.26
N GLU A 3 16.97 -23.04 -2.88
CA GLU A 3 17.04 -24.17 -3.80
C GLU A 3 15.84 -24.11 -4.76
N VAL A 4 16.09 -23.68 -5.98
CA VAL A 4 15.06 -23.58 -7.03
C VAL A 4 14.54 -25.00 -7.29
N ARG A 5 13.42 -25.34 -6.69
CA ARG A 5 12.75 -26.62 -6.90
C ARG A 5 12.35 -26.71 -8.37
N LYS A 6 13.06 -27.52 -9.14
CA LYS A 6 12.64 -27.86 -10.51
C LYS A 6 11.33 -28.62 -10.40
N GLY A 7 10.21 -27.92 -10.56
CA GLY A 7 8.88 -28.52 -10.47
C GLY A 7 8.74 -29.73 -11.41
N ASN A 8 8.00 -30.74 -10.99
CA ASN A 8 7.69 -31.93 -11.77
C ASN A 8 6.93 -31.56 -13.05
N PHE A 9 7.09 -32.34 -14.11
CA PHE A 9 6.38 -32.17 -15.39
C PHE A 9 4.88 -31.93 -15.21
N PHE A 10 4.24 -32.64 -14.28
CA PHE A 10 2.82 -32.50 -13.97
C PHE A 10 2.45 -31.12 -13.40
N GLN A 11 3.24 -30.56 -12.49
CA GLN A 11 3.01 -29.22 -11.91
C GLN A 11 3.15 -28.12 -12.97
N ARG A 12 4.11 -28.23 -13.89
CA ARG A 12 4.26 -27.30 -15.02
C ARG A 12 3.10 -27.39 -16.01
N TRP A 13 2.61 -28.61 -16.24
CA TRP A 13 1.43 -28.84 -17.06
C TRP A 13 0.17 -28.23 -16.43
N LEU A 14 -0.04 -28.39 -15.11
CA LEU A 14 -1.13 -27.76 -14.37
C LEU A 14 -1.05 -26.24 -14.46
N TYR A 15 0.13 -25.65 -14.21
CA TYR A 15 0.35 -24.21 -14.35
C TYR A 15 -0.09 -23.70 -15.72
N ARG A 16 0.36 -24.36 -16.79
CA ARG A 16 -0.01 -23.97 -18.16
C ARG A 16 -1.51 -24.04 -18.39
N ASN A 17 -2.16 -25.11 -17.92
CA ASN A 17 -3.61 -25.25 -18.04
C ASN A 17 -4.37 -24.17 -17.25
N TYR A 18 -3.98 -23.90 -16.01
CA TYR A 18 -4.60 -22.84 -15.23
C TYR A 18 -4.39 -21.46 -15.85
N ARG A 19 -3.19 -21.17 -16.32
CA ARG A 19 -2.88 -19.90 -16.99
C ARG A 19 -3.67 -19.72 -18.29
N GLN A 20 -3.77 -20.78 -19.11
CA GLN A 20 -4.55 -20.74 -20.36
C GLN A 20 -6.05 -20.69 -20.08
N GLY A 21 -6.55 -21.52 -19.15
CA GLY A 21 -7.95 -21.54 -18.77
C GLY A 21 -8.42 -20.21 -18.20
N SER A 22 -7.62 -19.61 -17.32
CA SER A 22 -7.92 -18.27 -16.79
C SER A 22 -7.83 -17.18 -17.85
N ALA A 23 -6.91 -17.28 -18.82
CA ALA A 23 -6.82 -16.36 -19.94
C ALA A 23 -8.08 -16.41 -20.84
N LEU A 24 -8.52 -17.63 -21.16
CA LEU A 24 -9.76 -17.86 -21.91
C LEU A 24 -10.98 -17.38 -21.13
N GLY A 25 -11.06 -17.71 -19.84
CA GLY A 25 -12.14 -17.23 -18.97
C GLY A 25 -12.23 -15.71 -18.93
N ASN A 26 -11.11 -15.04 -18.75
CA ASN A 26 -11.02 -13.57 -18.78
C ASN A 26 -11.36 -12.98 -20.17
N PHE A 27 -10.95 -13.65 -21.24
CA PHE A 27 -11.27 -13.22 -22.60
C PHE A 27 -12.79 -13.27 -22.86
N PHE A 28 -13.44 -14.36 -22.47
CA PHE A 28 -14.88 -14.53 -22.66
C PHE A 28 -15.69 -13.68 -21.70
N SER A 29 -15.34 -13.61 -20.42
CA SER A 29 -16.07 -12.80 -19.42
C SER A 29 -16.07 -11.30 -19.74
N ARG A 30 -15.06 -10.82 -20.48
CA ARG A 30 -14.96 -9.43 -20.93
C ARG A 30 -15.77 -9.13 -22.18
N ARG A 31 -16.14 -10.15 -22.98
CA ARG A 31 -16.81 -9.99 -24.29
C ARG A 31 -18.23 -10.54 -24.31
N ILE A 32 -18.50 -11.57 -23.52
CA ILE A 32 -19.78 -12.25 -23.46
C ILE A 32 -20.43 -11.91 -22.12
N ARG A 33 -21.61 -11.30 -22.18
CA ARG A 33 -22.38 -11.00 -20.98
C ARG A 33 -23.08 -12.26 -20.45
N PRO A 34 -23.41 -12.33 -19.15
CA PRO A 34 -24.10 -13.50 -18.57
C PRO A 34 -25.40 -13.87 -19.30
N THR A 35 -26.11 -12.85 -19.81
CA THR A 35 -27.33 -13.05 -20.62
C THR A 35 -27.09 -13.85 -21.89
N ALA A 36 -25.92 -13.70 -22.56
CA ALA A 36 -25.61 -14.45 -23.76
C ALA A 36 -25.38 -15.95 -23.47
N TRP A 37 -24.87 -16.29 -22.29
CA TRP A 37 -24.72 -17.69 -21.89
C TRP A 37 -26.09 -18.37 -21.72
N LEU A 38 -27.08 -17.67 -21.17
CA LEU A 38 -28.48 -18.17 -21.09
C LEU A 38 -29.06 -18.38 -22.49
N TRP A 39 -28.87 -17.41 -23.38
CA TRP A 39 -29.33 -17.51 -24.77
C TRP A 39 -28.64 -18.66 -25.52
N MET A 40 -27.34 -18.83 -25.36
CA MET A 40 -26.62 -19.97 -25.95
C MET A 40 -27.09 -21.32 -25.39
N GLY A 41 -27.34 -21.39 -24.07
CA GLY A 41 -27.87 -22.60 -23.44
C GLY A 41 -29.30 -22.96 -23.93
N LEU A 42 -30.20 -21.96 -23.97
CA LEU A 42 -31.55 -22.15 -24.48
C LEU A 42 -31.54 -22.50 -25.99
N GLY A 43 -30.71 -21.82 -26.79
CA GLY A 43 -30.54 -22.12 -28.20
C GLY A 43 -29.99 -23.53 -28.43
N GLY A 44 -28.99 -23.94 -27.66
CA GLY A 44 -28.46 -25.31 -27.72
C GLY A 44 -29.49 -26.38 -27.34
N LEU A 45 -30.24 -26.15 -26.26
CA LEU A 45 -31.33 -27.05 -25.86
C LEU A 45 -32.42 -27.15 -26.95
N SER A 46 -32.79 -26.02 -27.52
CA SER A 46 -33.77 -25.93 -28.63
C SER A 46 -33.32 -26.69 -29.88
N VAL A 47 -32.03 -26.66 -30.20
CA VAL A 47 -31.46 -27.46 -31.30
C VAL A 47 -31.52 -28.95 -31.01
N ILE A 48 -31.21 -29.37 -29.79
CA ILE A 48 -31.26 -30.77 -29.38
C ILE A 48 -32.71 -31.33 -29.41
N THR A 49 -33.65 -30.54 -28.85
CA THR A 49 -35.08 -30.95 -28.83
C THR A 49 -35.75 -30.81 -30.20
N GLY A 50 -35.29 -29.90 -31.06
CA GLY A 50 -35.78 -29.66 -32.42
C GLY A 50 -35.15 -30.55 -33.50
N ALA A 51 -34.33 -31.52 -33.14
CA ALA A 51 -33.72 -32.43 -34.10
C ALA A 51 -34.73 -33.27 -34.91
N ASP A 52 -35.98 -33.33 -34.41
CA ASP A 52 -37.10 -33.88 -35.18
C ASP A 52 -37.64 -32.77 -36.10
N LEU A 53 -37.21 -32.76 -37.36
CA LEU A 53 -37.53 -31.76 -38.41
C LEU A 53 -39.02 -31.58 -38.68
N ARG A 54 -39.91 -32.39 -38.09
CA ARG A 54 -41.35 -32.27 -38.21
C ARG A 54 -41.95 -31.14 -37.31
N GLN A 55 -41.19 -30.59 -36.37
CA GLN A 55 -41.63 -29.47 -35.50
C GLN A 55 -41.09 -28.15 -36.04
N SER A 56 -41.73 -27.59 -37.04
CA SER A 56 -41.36 -26.33 -37.73
C SER A 56 -41.19 -25.12 -36.78
N VAL A 57 -41.97 -25.05 -35.69
CA VAL A 57 -41.97 -23.92 -34.72
C VAL A 57 -40.68 -23.93 -33.91
N VAL A 58 -40.23 -25.10 -33.39
CA VAL A 58 -38.98 -25.22 -32.62
C VAL A 58 -37.77 -24.89 -33.45
N VAL A 59 -37.75 -25.36 -34.69
CA VAL A 59 -36.66 -25.04 -35.65
C VAL A 59 -36.65 -23.55 -35.98
N ALA A 60 -37.81 -22.94 -36.23
CA ALA A 60 -37.86 -21.50 -36.50
C ALA A 60 -37.39 -20.65 -35.32
N PHE A 61 -37.76 -21.05 -34.08
CA PHE A 61 -37.28 -20.40 -32.88
C PHE A 61 -35.79 -20.52 -32.67
N SER A 62 -35.24 -21.71 -32.91
CA SER A 62 -33.79 -21.96 -32.81
C SER A 62 -33.00 -21.10 -33.80
N LEU A 63 -33.49 -21.01 -35.03
CA LEU A 63 -32.88 -20.16 -36.08
C LEU A 63 -32.94 -18.68 -35.72
N LEU A 64 -34.09 -18.22 -35.17
CA LEU A 64 -34.20 -16.85 -34.68
C LEU A 64 -33.19 -16.54 -33.58
N MET A 65 -33.06 -17.41 -32.58
CA MET A 65 -32.10 -17.24 -31.50
C MET A 65 -30.65 -17.20 -32.04
N LEU A 66 -30.28 -18.13 -32.92
CA LEU A 66 -28.97 -18.12 -33.55
C LEU A 66 -28.74 -16.87 -34.39
N GLY A 67 -29.77 -16.39 -35.10
CA GLY A 67 -29.74 -15.14 -35.84
C GLY A 67 -29.47 -13.94 -34.96
N VAL A 68 -30.13 -13.82 -33.82
CA VAL A 68 -29.91 -12.73 -32.85
C VAL A 68 -28.50 -12.79 -32.29
N LEU A 69 -28.01 -13.98 -31.91
CA LEU A 69 -26.62 -14.16 -31.48
C LEU A 69 -25.61 -13.76 -32.56
N ALA A 70 -25.83 -14.18 -33.79
CA ALA A 70 -24.95 -13.84 -34.92
C ALA A 70 -24.92 -12.33 -35.19
N VAL A 71 -26.10 -11.69 -35.23
CA VAL A 71 -26.22 -10.23 -35.42
C VAL A 71 -25.55 -9.47 -34.30
N GLY A 72 -25.79 -9.87 -33.02
CA GLY A 72 -25.15 -9.24 -31.86
C GLY A 72 -23.61 -9.37 -31.90
N LEU A 73 -23.10 -10.54 -32.26
CA LEU A 73 -21.66 -10.77 -32.40
C LEU A 73 -21.06 -9.92 -33.52
N ILE A 74 -21.65 -9.93 -34.72
CA ILE A 74 -21.20 -9.13 -35.86
C ILE A 74 -21.23 -7.66 -35.50
N TRP A 75 -22.30 -7.19 -34.87
CA TRP A 75 -22.40 -5.81 -34.41
C TRP A 75 -21.28 -5.44 -33.45
N ALA A 76 -21.05 -6.26 -32.43
CA ALA A 76 -19.96 -6.03 -31.48
C ALA A 76 -18.59 -5.98 -32.17
N LEU A 77 -18.36 -6.84 -33.18
CA LEU A 77 -17.10 -6.86 -33.93
C LEU A 77 -16.91 -5.64 -34.83
N LEU A 78 -17.98 -5.09 -35.41
CA LEU A 78 -17.93 -3.94 -36.31
C LEU A 78 -17.94 -2.59 -35.61
N ARG A 79 -18.46 -2.53 -34.37
CA ARG A 79 -18.56 -1.28 -33.61
C ARG A 79 -17.19 -0.69 -33.31
N ARG A 80 -17.00 0.58 -33.61
CA ARG A 80 -15.77 1.33 -33.41
C ARG A 80 -16.06 2.54 -32.51
N ALA A 81 -15.12 2.90 -31.68
CA ALA A 81 -15.13 4.13 -30.89
C ALA A 81 -13.75 4.77 -30.97
N GLN A 82 -13.74 6.09 -31.01
CA GLN A 82 -12.54 6.92 -30.93
C GLN A 82 -12.74 7.82 -29.72
N VAL A 83 -12.18 7.39 -28.59
CA VAL A 83 -12.31 8.09 -27.31
C VAL A 83 -10.92 8.41 -26.80
N VAL A 84 -10.75 9.65 -26.33
CA VAL A 84 -9.58 10.12 -25.61
C VAL A 84 -9.99 10.35 -24.17
N ALA A 85 -9.12 10.01 -23.25
CA ALA A 85 -9.38 10.15 -21.83
C ALA A 85 -8.19 10.81 -21.12
N THR A 86 -8.48 11.75 -20.24
CA THR A 86 -7.51 12.37 -19.32
C THR A 86 -7.94 12.06 -17.89
N ARG A 87 -6.98 11.65 -17.04
CA ARG A 87 -7.25 11.29 -15.66
C ARG A 87 -6.96 12.48 -14.75
N ASP A 88 -7.84 12.69 -13.79
CA ASP A 88 -7.63 13.58 -12.66
C ASP A 88 -7.40 12.69 -11.42
N LEU A 89 -6.13 12.49 -11.09
CA LEU A 89 -5.67 11.54 -10.08
C LEU A 89 -5.29 12.28 -8.80
N PRO A 90 -5.59 11.70 -7.63
CA PRO A 90 -5.03 12.19 -6.38
C PRO A 90 -3.52 11.90 -6.32
N ASP A 91 -2.78 12.74 -5.63
CA ASP A 91 -1.33 12.60 -5.48
C ASP A 91 -0.94 11.30 -4.75
N THR A 92 -1.76 10.89 -3.78
CA THR A 92 -1.50 9.71 -2.94
C THR A 92 -2.75 8.86 -2.74
N GLY A 93 -2.53 7.56 -2.52
CA GLY A 93 -3.53 6.59 -2.08
C GLY A 93 -2.98 5.72 -0.95
N SER A 94 -3.82 4.97 -0.26
CA SER A 94 -3.40 4.03 0.80
C SER A 94 -3.66 2.58 0.40
N VAL A 95 -2.80 1.66 0.82
CA VAL A 95 -2.99 0.22 0.60
C VAL A 95 -4.28 -0.25 1.29
N GLY A 96 -5.13 -0.97 0.54
CA GLY A 96 -6.38 -1.55 1.04
C GLY A 96 -7.55 -0.58 1.17
N GLU A 97 -7.38 0.70 0.93
CA GLU A 97 -8.45 1.69 0.95
C GLU A 97 -9.03 1.94 -0.46
N GLU A 98 -10.34 2.21 -0.53
CA GLU A 98 -10.98 2.55 -1.79
C GLU A 98 -10.50 3.93 -2.27
N LEU A 99 -9.84 3.95 -3.41
CA LEU A 99 -9.44 5.15 -4.10
C LEU A 99 -10.43 5.46 -5.22
N SER A 100 -10.98 6.66 -5.22
CA SER A 100 -11.84 7.14 -6.31
C SER A 100 -11.20 8.35 -7.00
N TYR A 101 -11.26 8.37 -8.32
CA TYR A 101 -10.71 9.42 -9.15
C TYR A 101 -11.63 9.72 -10.32
N PHE A 102 -11.40 10.86 -10.95
CA PHE A 102 -12.19 11.30 -12.08
C PHE A 102 -11.42 11.12 -13.39
N VAL A 103 -12.16 10.82 -14.43
CA VAL A 103 -11.65 10.70 -15.79
C VAL A 103 -12.52 11.52 -16.71
N ASN A 104 -11.94 12.49 -17.38
CA ASN A 104 -12.61 13.25 -18.40
C ASN A 104 -12.49 12.51 -19.75
N VAL A 105 -13.62 12.06 -20.30
CA VAL A 105 -13.67 11.24 -21.51
C VAL A 105 -14.31 12.02 -22.62
N THR A 106 -13.63 12.07 -23.78
CA THR A 106 -14.05 12.82 -24.95
C THR A 106 -14.23 11.89 -26.15
N ASN A 107 -15.39 11.92 -26.77
CA ASN A 107 -15.63 11.23 -28.03
C ASN A 107 -15.10 12.08 -29.20
N VAL A 108 -13.91 11.77 -29.70
CA VAL A 108 -13.33 12.48 -30.84
C VAL A 108 -13.89 11.99 -32.19
N GLY A 109 -14.72 10.95 -32.21
CA GLY A 109 -15.40 10.44 -33.36
C GLY A 109 -16.62 11.27 -33.74
N LYS A 110 -17.08 11.18 -35.01
CA LYS A 110 -18.27 11.88 -35.52
C LYS A 110 -19.59 11.22 -35.10
N ARG A 111 -19.56 9.95 -34.67
CA ARG A 111 -20.75 9.17 -34.36
C ARG A 111 -20.99 9.16 -32.85
N ALA A 112 -22.25 9.33 -32.47
CA ALA A 112 -22.65 9.20 -31.08
C ALA A 112 -22.41 7.77 -30.55
N LEU A 113 -21.88 7.68 -29.34
CA LEU A 113 -21.66 6.44 -28.59
C LEU A 113 -22.76 6.36 -27.53
N ARG A 114 -23.53 5.27 -27.55
CA ARG A 114 -24.65 5.05 -26.61
C ARG A 114 -24.37 3.84 -25.73
N GLU A 115 -24.81 3.93 -24.48
CA GLU A 115 -24.72 2.86 -23.48
C GLU A 115 -23.29 2.33 -23.27
N ILE A 116 -22.31 3.24 -23.28
CA ILE A 116 -20.92 2.89 -23.08
C ILE A 116 -20.55 2.92 -21.61
N HIS A 117 -19.55 2.10 -21.25
CA HIS A 117 -18.93 2.08 -19.94
C HIS A 117 -17.41 2.23 -20.07
N PHE A 118 -16.82 2.75 -19.02
CA PHE A 118 -15.37 2.78 -18.90
C PHE A 118 -14.92 1.88 -17.75
N ARG A 119 -13.79 1.25 -17.95
CA ARG A 119 -13.18 0.39 -16.95
C ARG A 119 -11.67 0.50 -17.03
N GLU A 120 -11.04 0.76 -15.89
CA GLU A 120 -9.59 0.63 -15.78
C GLU A 120 -9.23 -0.84 -15.67
N GLN A 121 -8.24 -1.26 -16.44
CA GLN A 121 -7.76 -2.64 -16.41
C GLN A 121 -6.48 -2.69 -15.59
N GLY A 122 -6.50 -3.47 -14.51
CA GLY A 122 -5.34 -3.72 -13.69
C GLY A 122 -4.32 -4.66 -14.33
N ASP A 123 -3.17 -4.75 -13.69
CA ASP A 123 -2.13 -5.70 -14.00
C ASP A 123 -2.67 -7.14 -14.06
N ASP A 124 -1.93 -8.00 -14.72
CA ASP A 124 -2.27 -9.43 -14.76
C ASP A 124 -2.06 -10.06 -13.37
N PRO A 125 -3.12 -10.45 -12.65
CA PRO A 125 -2.99 -11.00 -11.31
C PRO A 125 -2.49 -12.44 -11.29
N ARG A 126 -2.29 -13.06 -12.46
CA ARG A 126 -1.90 -14.47 -12.56
C ARG A 126 -0.46 -14.67 -12.11
N PRO A 127 -0.19 -15.68 -11.26
CA PRO A 127 1.15 -15.95 -10.79
C PRO A 127 2.10 -16.30 -11.93
N THR A 128 3.37 -16.05 -11.71
CA THR A 128 4.45 -16.55 -12.56
C THR A 128 4.64 -18.06 -12.33
N GLU A 129 5.35 -18.73 -13.26
CA GLU A 129 5.67 -20.16 -13.09
C GLU A 129 6.50 -20.40 -11.83
N TRP A 130 7.43 -19.49 -11.53
CA TRP A 130 8.26 -19.56 -10.35
C TRP A 130 7.44 -19.46 -9.05
N GLU A 131 6.54 -18.48 -8.93
CA GLU A 131 5.66 -18.32 -7.77
C GLU A 131 4.80 -19.56 -7.55
N PHE A 132 4.18 -20.09 -8.61
CA PHE A 132 3.33 -21.29 -8.50
C PHE A 132 4.08 -22.55 -8.05
N LEU A 133 5.35 -22.67 -8.43
CA LEU A 133 6.17 -23.86 -8.09
C LEU A 133 6.83 -23.74 -6.72
N ASN A 134 7.17 -22.54 -6.26
CA ASN A 134 7.98 -22.33 -5.07
C ASN A 134 7.18 -21.80 -3.86
N LEU A 135 6.11 -21.05 -4.08
CA LEU A 135 5.27 -20.55 -3.00
C LEU A 135 4.16 -21.56 -2.69
N LYS A 136 3.89 -21.77 -1.41
CA LYS A 136 2.80 -22.62 -0.92
C LYS A 136 1.74 -21.75 -0.24
N GLU A 137 0.47 -22.13 -0.39
CA GLU A 137 -0.62 -21.53 0.36
C GLU A 137 -0.48 -21.90 1.86
N PRO A 138 -0.71 -20.97 2.79
CA PRO A 138 -0.77 -21.31 4.23
C PRO A 138 -1.80 -22.40 4.49
N GLY A 139 -1.41 -23.44 5.25
CA GLY A 139 -2.28 -24.59 5.53
C GLY A 139 -2.46 -25.57 4.35
N GLU A 140 -1.68 -25.46 3.27
CA GLU A 140 -1.74 -26.40 2.14
C GLU A 140 -1.42 -27.85 2.56
N GLU A 141 -0.61 -28.02 3.60
CA GLU A 141 -0.20 -29.34 4.11
C GLU A 141 -1.34 -30.09 4.80
N ASP A 142 -2.32 -29.35 5.33
CA ASP A 142 -3.50 -29.91 6.00
C ASP A 142 -4.61 -30.33 5.03
N ARG A 143 -4.48 -29.98 3.74
CA ARG A 143 -5.45 -30.32 2.71
C ARG A 143 -5.33 -31.80 2.28
N ASN A 144 -6.40 -32.31 1.72
CA ASN A 144 -6.42 -33.67 1.18
C ASN A 144 -5.41 -33.84 0.02
N ILE A 145 -5.02 -35.09 -0.26
CA ILE A 145 -3.99 -35.45 -1.25
C ILE A 145 -4.34 -34.95 -2.66
N PHE A 146 -5.63 -34.98 -3.03
CA PHE A 146 -6.09 -34.56 -4.36
C PHE A 146 -5.96 -33.03 -4.53
N ASP A 147 -6.37 -32.24 -3.54
CA ASP A 147 -6.27 -30.78 -3.57
C ASP A 147 -4.81 -30.33 -3.62
N ARG A 148 -3.93 -30.99 -2.85
CA ARG A 148 -2.48 -30.74 -2.91
C ARG A 148 -1.89 -31.09 -4.27
N ALA A 149 -2.30 -32.22 -4.86
CA ALA A 149 -1.79 -32.67 -6.16
C ALA A 149 -2.23 -31.71 -7.29
N LEU A 150 -3.49 -31.27 -7.27
CA LEU A 150 -4.04 -30.33 -8.24
C LEU A 150 -3.56 -28.89 -8.02
N ALA A 151 -3.16 -28.50 -6.81
CA ALA A 151 -2.70 -27.16 -6.44
C ALA A 151 -3.64 -26.02 -6.90
N TYR A 152 -4.96 -26.31 -7.02
CA TYR A 152 -5.95 -25.33 -7.46
C TYR A 152 -6.11 -24.19 -6.48
N TYR A 153 -6.13 -24.49 -5.18
CA TYR A 153 -6.27 -23.49 -4.14
C TYR A 153 -5.02 -22.61 -4.04
N ARG A 154 -3.82 -23.18 -4.23
CA ARG A 154 -2.58 -22.43 -4.38
C ARG A 154 -2.66 -21.45 -5.55
N TRP A 155 -3.12 -21.89 -6.73
CA TRP A 155 -3.35 -21.03 -7.89
C TRP A 155 -4.31 -19.87 -7.55
N LYS A 156 -5.44 -20.19 -6.89
CA LYS A 156 -6.45 -19.21 -6.49
C LYS A 156 -5.87 -18.19 -5.52
N TRP A 157 -5.20 -18.66 -4.49
CA TRP A 157 -4.54 -17.82 -3.48
C TRP A 157 -3.50 -16.88 -4.10
N LEU A 158 -2.61 -17.40 -4.96
CA LEU A 158 -1.63 -16.58 -5.67
C LEU A 158 -2.29 -15.56 -6.58
N ASN A 159 -3.37 -15.92 -7.27
CA ASN A 159 -4.08 -15.02 -8.17
C ASN A 159 -4.85 -13.91 -7.40
N GLU A 160 -5.35 -14.20 -6.20
CA GLU A 160 -5.98 -13.20 -5.33
C GLU A 160 -4.97 -12.19 -4.78
N ARG A 161 -3.75 -12.64 -4.51
CA ARG A 161 -2.63 -11.79 -4.07
C ARG A 161 -1.91 -11.10 -5.23
N GLY A 162 -2.08 -11.58 -6.44
CA GLY A 162 -1.47 -11.04 -7.64
C GLY A 162 -2.02 -9.66 -8.00
N GLY A 163 -1.20 -8.93 -8.77
CA GLY A 163 -1.52 -7.57 -9.20
C GLY A 163 -1.25 -6.52 -8.12
N LYS A 164 -0.95 -5.30 -8.54
CA LYS A 164 -0.68 -4.17 -7.64
C LYS A 164 -1.97 -3.52 -7.14
N TRP A 165 -3.08 -3.69 -7.83
CA TRP A 165 -4.37 -3.09 -7.51
C TRP A 165 -5.54 -3.85 -8.12
N GLN A 166 -6.75 -3.54 -7.68
CA GLN A 166 -7.99 -4.14 -8.16
C GLN A 166 -8.98 -3.06 -8.58
N SER A 167 -9.54 -3.17 -9.79
CA SER A 167 -10.62 -2.30 -10.25
C SER A 167 -11.95 -2.66 -9.54
N LEU A 168 -12.65 -1.66 -9.03
CA LEU A 168 -13.95 -1.82 -8.37
C LEU A 168 -15.14 -1.69 -9.36
N GLY A 169 -14.98 -2.17 -10.57
CA GLY A 169 -16.08 -2.28 -11.51
C GLY A 169 -16.01 -1.33 -12.70
N ARG A 170 -17.19 -0.97 -13.19
CA ARG A 170 -17.39 -0.14 -14.38
C ARG A 170 -17.88 1.24 -13.99
N SER A 171 -17.70 2.20 -14.88
CA SER A 171 -18.33 3.50 -14.76
C SER A 171 -19.88 3.40 -14.82
N LYS A 172 -20.56 4.48 -14.50
CA LYS A 172 -21.96 4.67 -14.93
C LYS A 172 -22.11 4.52 -16.44
N VAL A 173 -23.33 4.26 -16.89
CA VAL A 173 -23.67 4.25 -18.32
C VAL A 173 -23.60 5.67 -18.87
N LEU A 174 -22.96 5.84 -20.02
CA LEU A 174 -22.80 7.13 -20.69
C LEU A 174 -23.33 7.08 -22.11
N ASN A 175 -23.76 8.27 -22.56
CA ASN A 175 -24.11 8.54 -23.95
C ASN A 175 -23.36 9.78 -24.38
N LEU A 176 -22.38 9.63 -25.29
CA LEU A 176 -21.51 10.71 -25.75
C LEU A 176 -21.79 11.02 -27.21
N GLY A 177 -22.24 12.22 -27.52
CA GLY A 177 -22.32 12.75 -28.88
C GLY A 177 -20.94 12.85 -29.53
N GLY A 178 -20.90 13.11 -30.84
CA GLY A 178 -19.62 13.36 -31.52
C GLY A 178 -19.01 14.68 -31.06
N GLY A 179 -17.79 14.67 -30.53
CA GLY A 179 -17.10 15.83 -29.98
C GLY A 179 -17.49 16.16 -28.51
N GLU A 180 -18.37 15.41 -27.90
CA GLU A 180 -18.83 15.63 -26.52
C GLU A 180 -17.86 15.05 -25.49
N SER A 181 -17.73 15.75 -24.35
CA SER A 181 -16.93 15.33 -23.21
C SER A 181 -17.79 15.16 -21.97
N GLU A 182 -17.50 14.15 -21.15
CA GLU A 182 -18.17 13.92 -19.87
C GLU A 182 -17.17 13.41 -18.85
N GLU A 183 -17.40 13.79 -17.59
CA GLU A 183 -16.60 13.35 -16.45
C GLU A 183 -17.17 12.06 -15.87
N VAL A 184 -16.27 11.11 -15.61
CA VAL A 184 -16.60 9.76 -15.13
C VAL A 184 -15.81 9.46 -13.88
N ARG A 185 -16.49 9.01 -12.84
CA ARG A 185 -15.84 8.53 -11.62
C ARG A 185 -15.52 7.05 -11.74
N LEU A 186 -14.26 6.71 -11.48
CA LEU A 186 -13.77 5.34 -11.38
C LEU A 186 -13.22 5.07 -9.97
N LYS A 187 -13.18 3.79 -9.62
CA LYS A 187 -12.77 3.33 -8.29
C LYS A 187 -11.82 2.15 -8.41
N LEU A 188 -10.82 2.14 -7.55
CA LEU A 188 -9.89 1.02 -7.40
C LEU A 188 -9.47 0.84 -5.95
N ILE A 189 -8.89 -0.33 -5.63
CA ILE A 189 -8.24 -0.59 -4.36
C ILE A 189 -6.79 -0.96 -4.64
N PRO A 190 -5.82 -0.15 -4.18
CA PRO A 190 -4.41 -0.53 -4.22
C PRO A 190 -4.16 -1.72 -3.27
N LYS A 191 -3.42 -2.72 -3.73
CA LYS A 191 -3.05 -3.90 -2.95
C LYS A 191 -1.63 -3.86 -2.42
N ARG A 192 -0.76 -3.09 -3.09
CA ARG A 192 0.65 -2.92 -2.73
C ARG A 192 1.00 -1.45 -2.71
N ARG A 193 1.93 -1.09 -1.83
CA ARG A 193 2.49 0.25 -1.79
C ARG A 193 3.43 0.51 -2.98
N GLY A 194 3.82 1.74 -3.17
CA GLY A 194 4.74 2.18 -4.22
C GLY A 194 4.05 2.93 -5.34
N VAL A 195 4.72 3.09 -6.46
CA VAL A 195 4.15 3.80 -7.61
C VAL A 195 3.18 2.89 -8.35
N LEU A 196 1.93 3.30 -8.38
CA LEU A 196 0.86 2.67 -9.13
C LEU A 196 0.73 3.37 -10.49
N VAL A 197 0.90 2.63 -11.57
CA VAL A 197 0.77 3.13 -12.94
C VAL A 197 -0.58 2.72 -13.50
N LEU A 198 -1.34 3.68 -14.02
CA LEU A 198 -2.63 3.50 -14.68
C LEU A 198 -2.47 3.85 -16.17
N ASP A 199 -2.40 2.83 -17.02
CA ASP A 199 -2.11 2.97 -18.44
C ASP A 199 -3.16 2.35 -19.38
N ASP A 200 -4.03 1.46 -18.88
CA ASP A 200 -4.97 0.70 -19.71
C ASP A 200 -6.45 1.01 -19.36
N LEU A 201 -6.89 2.21 -19.67
CA LEU A 201 -8.32 2.55 -19.62
C LEU A 201 -9.02 2.04 -20.87
N ARG A 202 -10.11 1.32 -20.69
CA ARG A 202 -10.88 0.73 -21.78
C ARG A 202 -12.31 1.22 -21.81
N VAL A 203 -12.81 1.45 -23.02
CA VAL A 203 -14.24 1.65 -23.30
C VAL A 203 -14.89 0.32 -23.66
N GLU A 204 -15.99 0.02 -23.00
CA GLU A 204 -16.83 -1.13 -23.25
C GLU A 204 -18.05 -0.69 -24.08
N LEU A 205 -18.21 -1.32 -25.24
CA LEU A 205 -19.24 -1.00 -26.23
C LEU A 205 -20.18 -2.20 -26.36
N PRO A 206 -21.36 -2.17 -25.72
CA PRO A 206 -22.32 -3.27 -25.82
C PRO A 206 -22.98 -3.33 -27.21
N ASP A 207 -23.44 -4.52 -27.58
CA ASP A 207 -24.34 -4.72 -28.70
C ASP A 207 -25.78 -4.28 -28.36
N PRO A 208 -26.69 -4.09 -29.34
CA PRO A 208 -28.06 -3.64 -29.07
C PRO A 208 -28.89 -4.61 -28.22
N PHE A 209 -28.54 -5.88 -28.20
CA PHE A 209 -29.26 -6.92 -27.45
C PHE A 209 -28.68 -7.14 -26.05
N GLY A 210 -27.54 -6.52 -25.73
CA GLY A 210 -26.87 -6.71 -24.44
C GLY A 210 -26.27 -8.10 -24.23
N LEU A 211 -25.96 -8.82 -25.31
CA LEU A 211 -25.39 -10.17 -25.30
C LEU A 211 -23.85 -10.16 -25.37
N PHE A 212 -23.32 -9.31 -26.23
CA PHE A 212 -21.89 -9.15 -26.44
C PHE A 212 -21.43 -7.72 -26.20
N GLN A 213 -20.14 -7.57 -25.93
CA GLN A 213 -19.52 -6.26 -25.80
C GLN A 213 -18.12 -6.26 -26.41
N ARG A 214 -17.72 -5.13 -26.94
CA ARG A 214 -16.36 -4.91 -27.42
C ARG A 214 -15.63 -4.01 -26.46
N CYS A 215 -14.47 -4.47 -25.98
CA CYS A 215 -13.57 -3.66 -25.17
C CYS A 215 -12.49 -3.08 -26.07
N ARG A 216 -12.26 -1.78 -26.00
CA ARG A 216 -11.23 -1.06 -26.76
C ARG A 216 -10.41 -0.18 -25.81
N PRO A 217 -9.08 -0.12 -25.97
CA PRO A 217 -8.31 0.87 -25.27
C PRO A 217 -8.74 2.28 -25.71
N THR A 218 -8.70 3.21 -24.79
CA THR A 218 -8.85 4.64 -25.08
C THR A 218 -7.48 5.23 -25.41
N GLY A 219 -7.44 6.33 -26.17
CA GLY A 219 -6.25 7.18 -26.22
C GLY A 219 -6.14 7.91 -24.87
N ASN A 220 -5.19 7.52 -24.05
CA ASN A 220 -5.05 8.07 -22.70
C ASN A 220 -3.59 8.33 -22.36
N GLU A 221 -3.38 9.31 -21.49
CA GLU A 221 -2.10 9.55 -20.84
C GLU A 221 -1.89 8.53 -19.70
N VAL A 222 -0.64 8.17 -19.47
CA VAL A 222 -0.25 7.35 -18.34
C VAL A 222 -0.41 8.19 -17.07
N GLY A 223 -1.11 7.64 -16.08
CA GLY A 223 -1.26 8.28 -14.79
C GLY A 223 -0.49 7.52 -13.72
N GLU A 224 0.07 8.24 -12.76
CA GLU A 224 0.81 7.66 -11.65
C GLU A 224 0.21 8.13 -10.33
N ILE A 225 0.12 7.23 -9.36
CA ILE A 225 -0.34 7.51 -8.01
C ILE A 225 0.66 6.89 -7.05
N LEU A 226 1.11 7.66 -6.06
CA LEU A 226 1.93 7.10 -4.99
C LEU A 226 1.04 6.44 -3.94
N VAL A 227 1.16 5.13 -3.79
CA VAL A 227 0.42 4.35 -2.79
C VAL A 227 1.26 4.25 -1.52
N ILE A 228 0.81 4.91 -0.46
CA ILE A 228 1.44 4.85 0.86
C ILE A 228 1.09 3.54 1.58
N PRO A 229 1.94 3.08 2.51
CA PRO A 229 1.69 1.88 3.30
C PRO A 229 0.37 1.95 4.08
N ARG A 230 -0.16 0.79 4.42
CA ARG A 230 -1.31 0.68 5.33
C ARG A 230 -0.94 1.24 6.70
N ARG A 231 -1.92 1.86 7.36
CA ARG A 231 -1.74 2.41 8.70
C ARG A 231 -2.67 1.72 9.68
N TYR A 232 -2.11 1.29 10.79
CA TYR A 232 -2.83 0.68 11.91
C TYR A 232 -3.09 1.73 12.99
N LYS A 233 -4.12 1.51 13.78
CA LYS A 233 -4.33 2.31 14.98
C LYS A 233 -3.38 1.82 16.06
N LEU A 234 -2.61 2.76 16.62
CA LEU A 234 -1.73 2.49 17.74
C LEU A 234 -2.40 2.90 19.05
N PRO A 235 -2.11 2.20 20.17
CA PRO A 235 -2.45 2.68 21.49
C PRO A 235 -1.68 3.95 21.82
N PRO A 236 -2.07 4.70 22.88
CA PRO A 236 -1.27 5.83 23.35
C PRO A 236 0.14 5.37 23.70
N LEU A 237 1.15 5.98 23.06
CA LEU A 237 2.55 5.61 23.21
C LEU A 237 3.20 6.45 24.30
N ASP A 238 3.75 5.79 25.33
CA ASP A 238 4.66 6.43 26.27
C ASP A 238 6.11 6.22 25.86
N LEU A 239 6.56 7.02 24.92
CA LEU A 239 7.94 7.00 24.44
C LEU A 239 8.92 7.69 25.42
N GLY A 240 8.43 8.23 26.53
CA GLY A 240 9.21 9.06 27.43
C GLY A 240 9.50 10.44 26.83
N GLY A 241 10.09 11.34 27.62
CA GLY A 241 10.49 12.67 27.12
C GLY A 241 9.31 13.64 26.91
N GLN A 242 8.08 13.27 27.24
CA GLN A 242 7.08 14.27 27.57
C GLN A 242 7.64 15.04 28.75
N SER A 243 8.02 16.27 28.43
CA SER A 243 8.60 17.20 29.36
C SER A 243 8.08 16.94 30.78
N ASP A 244 8.94 16.47 31.68
CA ASP A 244 8.83 16.81 33.09
C ASP A 244 8.88 18.34 33.20
N LEU A 245 7.82 19.00 32.80
CA LEU A 245 7.43 20.31 33.27
C LEU A 245 7.08 20.12 34.75
N LYS A 246 8.08 19.78 35.55
CA LYS A 246 8.03 20.00 37.00
C LYS A 246 8.06 21.50 37.20
N ILE A 247 6.85 22.05 37.19
CA ILE A 247 6.58 23.35 37.80
C ILE A 247 6.99 23.19 39.29
N GLY A 248 8.15 23.69 39.62
CA GLY A 248 8.65 23.77 40.98
C GLY A 248 9.70 22.72 41.36
N GLY A 249 10.97 22.95 41.02
CA GLY A 249 12.11 22.18 41.53
C GLY A 249 13.40 22.56 40.79
N GLU A 250 14.30 23.19 41.50
CA GLU A 250 15.65 23.61 41.14
C GLU A 250 16.41 22.52 40.33
N THR A 251 16.40 22.58 39.06
CA THR A 251 17.48 22.18 38.13
C THR A 251 17.10 22.52 36.68
N ALA A 252 16.87 23.80 36.42
CA ALA A 252 16.91 24.25 35.02
C ALA A 252 18.37 24.40 34.65
N SER A 253 18.92 23.50 33.86
CA SER A 253 20.17 23.77 33.16
C SER A 253 19.86 24.85 32.12
N THR A 254 20.18 26.11 32.49
CA THR A 254 19.98 27.28 31.65
C THR A 254 20.97 27.24 30.50
N VAL A 255 20.64 26.53 29.44
CA VAL A 255 21.34 26.69 28.16
C VAL A 255 20.67 27.82 27.42
N LYS A 256 21.38 28.89 27.21
CA LYS A 256 20.93 30.11 26.50
C LYS A 256 20.69 29.78 25.03
N GLY A 257 19.44 29.56 24.65
CA GLY A 257 19.03 29.37 23.24
C GLY A 257 18.65 30.71 22.57
N GLU A 258 19.03 30.94 21.34
CA GLU A 258 18.70 32.15 20.55
C GLU A 258 17.29 32.14 19.93
N GLY A 259 16.36 31.25 20.36
CA GLY A 259 15.07 31.11 19.68
C GLY A 259 13.94 30.46 20.51
N GLY A 260 14.01 30.50 21.83
CA GLY A 260 13.01 29.89 22.72
C GLY A 260 11.73 30.73 22.90
N GLU A 261 10.77 30.14 23.64
CA GLU A 261 9.54 30.81 24.06
C GLU A 261 9.85 31.91 25.12
N PHE A 262 9.20 33.07 25.02
CA PHE A 262 9.45 34.14 25.98
C PHE A 262 9.00 33.76 27.37
N MET A 263 9.93 33.60 28.31
CA MET A 263 9.68 33.21 29.67
C MET A 263 9.42 34.42 30.59
N GLY A 264 10.23 35.48 30.45
CA GLY A 264 10.12 36.63 31.33
C GLY A 264 11.13 37.73 31.07
N LEU A 265 11.16 38.68 31.99
CA LEU A 265 12.15 39.77 32.02
C LEU A 265 12.99 39.65 33.28
N ARG A 266 14.32 39.71 33.14
CA ARG A 266 15.25 39.77 34.28
C ARG A 266 16.27 40.90 34.13
N GLY A 267 16.92 41.25 35.23
CA GLY A 267 18.01 42.16 35.20
C GLY A 267 19.19 41.64 34.34
N TYR A 268 19.85 42.55 33.66
CA TYR A 268 21.03 42.28 32.85
C TYR A 268 22.18 41.71 33.71
N ARG A 269 22.89 40.75 33.19
CA ARG A 269 24.13 40.21 33.76
C ARG A 269 25.26 40.33 32.73
N PRO A 270 26.50 40.62 33.17
CA PRO A 270 27.65 40.64 32.25
C PRO A 270 27.74 39.30 31.45
N GLY A 271 27.75 39.40 30.13
CA GLY A 271 27.73 38.26 29.22
C GLY A 271 26.39 38.03 28.50
N ASP A 272 25.32 38.74 28.86
CA ASP A 272 24.05 38.66 28.14
C ASP A 272 24.15 39.34 26.77
N SER A 273 23.50 38.73 25.77
CA SER A 273 23.49 39.28 24.42
C SER A 273 22.68 40.57 24.35
N PRO A 274 23.21 41.65 23.75
CA PRO A 274 22.50 42.92 23.54
C PRO A 274 21.21 42.75 22.70
N ARG A 275 21.11 41.68 21.88
CA ARG A 275 19.92 41.40 21.08
C ARG A 275 18.69 41.07 21.91
N HIS A 276 18.90 40.54 23.12
CA HIS A 276 17.82 40.19 24.03
C HIS A 276 17.43 41.35 24.97
N MET A 277 18.06 42.53 24.84
CA MET A 277 17.74 43.69 25.64
C MET A 277 16.29 44.15 25.44
N HIS A 278 15.55 44.29 26.53
CA HIS A 278 14.19 44.82 26.50
C HIS A 278 14.21 46.37 26.71
N TRP A 279 14.51 47.07 25.65
CA TRP A 279 14.73 48.53 25.68
C TRP A 279 13.59 49.34 26.33
N LYS A 280 12.33 48.91 26.11
CA LYS A 280 11.16 49.57 26.68
C LYS A 280 11.07 49.41 28.21
N ALA A 281 11.45 48.27 28.74
CA ALA A 281 11.49 48.03 30.18
C ALA A 281 12.66 48.83 30.81
N TRP A 282 13.83 48.77 30.19
CA TRP A 282 15.00 49.55 30.63
C TRP A 282 14.68 51.04 30.69
N ALA A 283 14.10 51.66 29.65
CA ALA A 283 13.73 53.07 29.65
C ALA A 283 12.74 53.46 30.75
N ARG A 284 11.97 52.48 31.29
CA ARG A 284 10.97 52.75 32.33
C ARG A 284 11.49 52.50 33.75
N THR A 285 12.40 51.55 33.92
CA THR A 285 12.95 51.21 35.22
C THR A 285 14.27 51.86 35.55
N GLY A 286 15.00 52.37 34.54
CA GLY A 286 16.35 52.93 34.68
C GLY A 286 17.45 51.85 34.77
N GLU A 287 17.09 50.58 34.87
CA GLU A 287 18.03 49.46 34.97
C GLU A 287 17.97 48.59 33.70
N PRO A 288 19.11 48.07 33.22
CA PRO A 288 19.13 47.24 32.03
C PRO A 288 18.42 45.92 32.28
N ILE A 289 17.42 45.61 31.44
CA ILE A 289 16.56 44.44 31.53
C ILE A 289 16.70 43.63 30.23
N VAL A 290 16.83 42.31 30.35
CA VAL A 290 16.90 41.37 29.25
C VAL A 290 15.66 40.49 29.21
N LYS A 291 15.28 40.12 27.98
CA LYS A 291 14.29 39.06 27.76
C LYS A 291 14.93 37.70 28.02
N GLU A 292 14.28 36.91 28.84
CA GLU A 292 14.67 35.55 29.10
C GLU A 292 13.79 34.63 28.25
N PHE A 293 14.44 33.71 27.54
CA PHE A 293 13.79 32.75 26.68
C PHE A 293 14.05 31.34 27.24
N GLU A 294 13.05 30.50 27.22
CA GLU A 294 13.17 29.12 27.58
C GLU A 294 13.60 28.34 26.32
N GLU A 295 14.64 27.49 26.43
CA GLU A 295 15.00 26.58 25.36
C GLU A 295 14.00 25.42 25.38
N VAL A 296 13.05 25.45 24.48
CA VAL A 296 12.12 24.33 24.30
C VAL A 296 12.87 23.22 23.59
N ARG A 297 13.33 22.21 24.34
CA ARG A 297 13.87 20.98 23.78
C ARG A 297 12.72 20.08 23.42
N PHE A 298 12.60 19.80 22.12
CA PHE A 298 11.66 18.80 21.63
C PHE A 298 12.29 17.42 21.77
N PRO A 299 11.52 16.42 22.25
CA PRO A 299 11.99 15.05 22.26
C PRO A 299 12.27 14.61 20.81
N ARG A 300 13.37 13.89 20.64
CA ARG A 300 13.78 13.32 19.37
C ARG A 300 13.67 11.81 19.47
N TYR A 301 12.86 11.22 18.61
CA TYR A 301 12.58 9.78 18.58
C TYR A 301 13.21 9.14 17.36
N GLY A 302 13.84 7.98 17.54
CA GLY A 302 14.29 7.14 16.44
C GLY A 302 13.19 6.15 16.07
N LEU A 303 12.96 5.95 14.78
CA LEU A 303 12.18 4.85 14.22
C LEU A 303 13.09 4.03 13.32
N VAL A 304 13.51 2.89 13.82
CA VAL A 304 14.40 1.97 13.10
C VAL A 304 13.56 0.90 12.45
N LEU A 305 13.70 0.77 11.13
CA LEU A 305 13.00 -0.25 10.34
C LEU A 305 14.02 -1.28 9.83
N ASP A 306 13.77 -2.54 10.18
CA ASP A 306 14.48 -3.67 9.60
C ASP A 306 14.04 -3.90 8.15
N THR A 307 14.98 -3.77 7.23
CA THR A 307 14.78 -4.01 5.81
C THR A 307 15.38 -5.32 5.33
N ASN A 308 15.99 -6.10 6.23
CA ASN A 308 16.61 -7.38 5.91
C ASN A 308 15.55 -8.47 5.71
N LEU A 309 15.51 -9.03 4.50
CA LEU A 309 14.57 -10.10 4.12
C LEU A 309 15.06 -11.51 4.48
N ARG A 310 16.31 -11.66 4.99
CA ARG A 310 16.84 -12.98 5.38
C ARG A 310 16.00 -13.56 6.52
N GLY A 311 15.52 -14.78 6.34
CA GLY A 311 14.70 -15.48 7.34
C GLY A 311 13.26 -14.96 7.48
N SER A 312 12.94 -13.82 6.87
CA SER A 312 11.62 -13.22 6.85
C SER A 312 11.10 -13.15 5.42
N GLY A 313 9.86 -13.52 5.19
CA GLY A 313 9.26 -13.40 3.86
C GLY A 313 8.88 -11.95 3.52
N PRO A 314 8.59 -11.65 2.25
CA PRO A 314 8.19 -10.31 1.83
C PRO A 314 6.92 -9.81 2.54
N GLU A 315 6.09 -10.71 3.06
CA GLU A 315 4.88 -10.37 3.80
C GLU A 315 5.18 -9.73 5.15
N LEU A 316 6.16 -10.26 5.88
CA LEU A 316 6.57 -9.69 7.16
C LEU A 316 7.16 -8.28 6.97
N PHE A 317 7.91 -8.09 5.89
CA PHE A 317 8.46 -6.79 5.54
C PHE A 317 7.39 -5.76 5.19
N GLU A 318 6.35 -6.13 4.42
CA GLU A 318 5.23 -5.25 4.12
C GLU A 318 4.47 -4.84 5.39
N GLU A 319 4.30 -5.77 6.34
CA GLU A 319 3.66 -5.47 7.62
C GLU A 319 4.57 -4.61 8.52
N ALA A 320 5.88 -4.86 8.53
CA ALA A 320 6.84 -4.01 9.26
C ALA A 320 6.81 -2.56 8.77
N ILE A 321 6.77 -2.34 7.45
CA ILE A 321 6.60 -1.01 6.87
C ILE A 321 5.26 -0.40 7.26
N SER A 322 4.18 -1.19 7.29
CA SER A 322 2.84 -0.72 7.68
C SER A 322 2.81 -0.31 9.17
N VAL A 323 3.51 -1.05 10.03
CA VAL A 323 3.70 -0.71 11.45
C VAL A 323 4.53 0.56 11.57
N ALA A 324 5.66 0.67 10.87
CA ALA A 324 6.49 1.88 10.86
C ALA A 324 5.70 3.12 10.38
N ALA A 325 4.91 2.98 9.31
CA ALA A 325 4.03 4.03 8.80
C ALA A 325 2.97 4.45 9.85
N SER A 326 2.51 3.50 10.66
CA SER A 326 1.56 3.77 11.74
C SER A 326 2.19 4.63 12.84
N PHE A 327 3.46 4.37 13.19
CA PHE A 327 4.21 5.22 14.11
C PHE A 327 4.42 6.64 13.53
N VAL A 328 4.83 6.76 12.28
CA VAL A 328 4.98 8.06 11.61
C VAL A 328 3.67 8.86 11.65
N SER A 329 2.54 8.19 11.43
CA SER A 329 1.21 8.80 11.40
C SER A 329 0.67 9.20 12.79
N SER A 330 1.08 8.48 13.86
CA SER A 330 0.58 8.69 15.22
C SER A 330 1.35 9.75 16.00
N MET A 331 2.57 10.08 15.59
CA MET A 331 3.41 11.04 16.30
C MET A 331 3.01 12.49 16.00
N ASP A 332 2.92 13.31 17.05
CA ASP A 332 2.66 14.75 16.96
C ASP A 332 3.94 15.49 16.52
N GLN A 333 4.06 15.71 15.22
CA GLN A 333 5.25 16.32 14.62
C GLN A 333 5.44 17.80 14.95
N GLU A 334 4.46 18.45 15.53
CA GLU A 334 4.63 19.82 16.04
C GLU A 334 5.39 19.81 17.37
N ARG A 335 5.40 18.69 18.09
CA ARG A 335 5.96 18.54 19.44
C ARG A 335 7.18 17.64 19.54
N CYS A 336 7.56 16.95 18.45
CA CYS A 336 8.73 16.08 18.45
C CYS A 336 9.46 16.09 17.11
N LEU A 337 10.68 15.54 17.11
CA LEU A 337 11.43 15.19 15.92
C LEU A 337 11.43 13.66 15.79
N LEU A 338 11.22 13.15 14.58
CA LEU A 338 11.24 11.75 14.27
C LEU A 338 12.31 11.47 13.20
N ASP A 339 13.26 10.61 13.54
CA ASP A 339 14.28 10.11 12.63
C ASP A 339 13.91 8.70 12.17
N LEU A 340 13.55 8.55 10.92
CA LEU A 340 13.36 7.25 10.28
C LEU A 340 14.72 6.75 9.79
N MET A 341 15.14 5.59 10.27
CA MET A 341 16.43 4.96 10.00
C MET A 341 16.25 3.57 9.44
N PHE A 342 16.88 3.27 8.32
CA PHE A 342 16.93 1.94 7.72
C PHE A 342 18.14 1.81 6.78
N VAL A 343 18.46 0.60 6.38
CA VAL A 343 19.51 0.30 5.41
C VAL A 343 18.85 -0.37 4.20
N SER A 344 18.81 0.34 3.06
CA SER A 344 18.48 -0.28 1.77
C SER A 344 19.81 -0.65 1.09
N ASP A 345 20.21 0.05 0.05
CA ASP A 345 21.56 -0.09 -0.52
C ASP A 345 22.60 0.63 0.36
N GLU A 346 22.21 1.75 0.97
CA GLU A 346 23.03 2.56 1.87
C GLU A 346 22.27 2.91 3.17
N PRO A 347 23.02 3.12 4.29
CA PRO A 347 22.42 3.59 5.53
C PRO A 347 21.79 4.97 5.35
N SER A 348 20.50 5.08 5.67
CA SER A 348 19.72 6.29 5.43
C SER A 348 19.03 6.77 6.70
N VAL A 349 19.06 8.10 6.93
CA VAL A 349 18.32 8.78 7.99
C VAL A 349 17.49 9.89 7.41
N PHE A 350 16.22 9.89 7.74
CA PHE A 350 15.28 10.93 7.30
C PHE A 350 14.57 11.52 8.51
N THR A 351 14.82 12.79 8.76
CA THR A 351 14.24 13.53 9.90
C THR A 351 12.99 14.25 9.48
N ALA A 352 11.90 14.09 10.22
CA ALA A 352 10.69 14.88 10.09
C ALA A 352 10.28 15.48 11.42
N GLY A 353 9.52 16.57 11.38
CA GLY A 353 9.03 17.31 12.53
C GLY A 353 9.30 18.80 12.37
N ARG A 354 8.92 19.58 13.35
CA ARG A 354 8.92 21.05 13.40
C ARG A 354 9.93 21.77 12.48
N GLY A 355 9.44 22.17 11.28
CA GLY A 355 10.22 23.01 10.35
C GLY A 355 11.27 22.27 9.49
N VAL A 356 11.48 20.97 9.69
CA VAL A 356 12.46 20.16 8.92
C VAL A 356 11.80 19.52 7.72
N ALA A 357 10.80 18.66 7.94
CA ALA A 357 10.00 18.01 6.90
C ALA A 357 8.63 17.60 7.48
N LYS A 358 7.65 17.39 6.60
CA LYS A 358 6.33 16.87 6.99
C LYS A 358 6.34 15.33 7.03
N ALA A 359 5.41 14.72 7.79
CA ALA A 359 5.18 13.28 7.81
C ALA A 359 4.97 12.68 6.43
N ASP A 360 4.33 13.42 5.55
CA ASP A 360 4.07 13.00 4.17
C ASP A 360 5.36 12.56 3.48
N ARG A 361 6.48 13.27 3.76
CA ARG A 361 7.78 12.90 3.20
C ARG A 361 8.28 11.54 3.70
N LEU A 362 8.11 11.23 4.99
CA LEU A 362 8.46 9.91 5.53
C LEU A 362 7.56 8.82 4.96
N MET A 363 6.26 9.11 4.75
CA MET A 363 5.33 8.18 4.09
C MET A 363 5.73 7.89 2.65
N GLU A 364 6.17 8.90 1.89
CA GLU A 364 6.71 8.70 0.53
C GLU A 364 7.94 7.80 0.53
N ILE A 365 8.85 8.00 1.49
CA ILE A 365 10.06 7.19 1.64
C ILE A 365 9.68 5.74 1.97
N LEU A 366 8.80 5.53 2.95
CA LEU A 366 8.30 4.19 3.30
C LEU A 366 7.55 3.53 2.15
N ALA A 367 6.82 4.30 1.33
CA ALA A 367 6.16 3.77 0.14
C ALA A 367 7.14 3.22 -0.89
N ARG A 368 8.35 3.77 -0.97
CA ARG A 368 9.41 3.39 -1.93
C ARG A 368 10.51 2.53 -1.34
N ALA A 369 10.49 2.26 -0.02
CA ALA A 369 11.51 1.46 0.63
C ALA A 369 11.47 0.01 0.13
N ASP A 370 12.61 -0.50 -0.30
CA ASP A 370 12.77 -1.88 -0.75
C ASP A 370 13.51 -2.69 0.33
N GLY A 371 13.21 -3.98 0.38
CA GLY A 371 13.91 -4.90 1.27
C GLY A 371 15.28 -5.27 0.70
N ASN A 372 16.22 -5.56 1.58
CA ASN A 372 17.61 -5.95 1.25
C ASN A 372 17.86 -7.41 1.66
N ASP A 373 18.43 -8.20 0.74
CA ASP A 373 18.81 -9.60 0.98
C ASP A 373 20.29 -9.75 1.44
N GLU A 374 21.08 -8.69 1.40
CA GLU A 374 22.54 -8.77 1.62
C GLU A 374 22.97 -8.63 3.09
N GLY A 375 22.04 -8.41 4.01
CA GLY A 375 22.33 -8.10 5.41
C GLY A 375 22.55 -6.59 5.60
N GLY A 376 23.11 -6.18 6.73
CA GLY A 376 23.37 -4.76 6.96
C GLY A 376 23.17 -4.33 8.42
N TYR A 377 23.04 -5.30 9.35
CA TYR A 377 22.87 -4.96 10.76
C TYR A 377 24.07 -4.21 11.33
N ASP A 378 25.30 -4.49 10.90
CA ASP A 378 26.49 -3.72 11.31
C ASP A 378 26.37 -2.24 10.89
N LEU A 379 25.89 -2.01 9.67
CA LEU A 379 25.67 -0.66 9.15
C LEU A 379 24.52 0.03 9.88
N LEU A 380 23.40 -0.68 10.09
CA LEU A 380 22.25 -0.18 10.82
C LEU A 380 22.62 0.13 12.27
N ASN A 381 23.36 -0.74 12.94
CA ASN A 381 23.83 -0.55 14.30
C ASN A 381 24.74 0.69 14.40
N SER A 382 25.74 0.81 13.52
CA SER A 382 26.62 1.97 13.47
C SER A 382 25.85 3.26 13.22
N LEU A 383 24.83 3.21 12.38
CA LEU A 383 23.94 4.35 12.08
C LEU A 383 23.17 4.77 13.33
N VAL A 384 22.46 3.84 13.97
CA VAL A 384 21.62 4.14 15.14
C VAL A 384 22.46 4.62 16.32
N LEU A 385 23.58 3.96 16.61
CA LEU A 385 24.48 4.34 17.69
C LEU A 385 25.11 5.73 17.52
N ARG A 386 25.34 6.17 16.29
CA ARG A 386 25.82 7.55 16.00
C ARG A 386 24.84 8.60 16.51
N TYR A 387 23.54 8.34 16.41
CA TYR A 387 22.48 9.29 16.84
C TYR A 387 21.94 8.98 18.22
N ALA A 388 22.38 7.92 18.90
CA ALA A 388 21.85 7.45 20.18
C ALA A 388 21.87 8.53 21.28
N THR A 389 22.91 9.37 21.32
CA THR A 389 23.04 10.46 22.32
C THR A 389 22.07 11.62 22.08
N GLU A 390 21.52 11.76 20.90
CA GLU A 390 20.60 12.83 20.53
C GLU A 390 19.14 12.40 20.67
N MET A 391 18.88 11.07 20.76
CA MET A 391 17.53 10.52 20.84
C MET A 391 17.06 10.32 22.28
N THR A 392 15.80 10.60 22.52
CA THR A 392 15.12 10.35 23.81
C THR A 392 14.79 8.87 23.96
N SER A 393 14.26 8.25 22.91
CA SER A 393 13.98 6.82 22.81
C SER A 393 13.92 6.39 21.35
N CYS A 394 13.96 5.08 21.14
CA CYS A 394 13.92 4.48 19.82
C CYS A 394 12.84 3.41 19.75
N VAL A 395 12.03 3.47 18.69
CA VAL A 395 11.13 2.40 18.29
C VAL A 395 11.85 1.57 17.24
N VAL A 396 11.98 0.28 17.48
CA VAL A 396 12.64 -0.66 16.58
C VAL A 396 11.60 -1.65 16.06
N VAL A 397 11.45 -1.72 14.74
CA VAL A 397 10.51 -2.63 14.06
C VAL A 397 11.34 -3.66 13.29
N LEU A 398 11.31 -4.91 13.73
CA LEU A 398 12.05 -6.02 13.15
C LEU A 398 11.13 -6.99 12.40
N THR A 399 11.71 -7.66 11.39
CA THR A 399 11.06 -8.71 10.60
C THR A 399 11.57 -10.10 11.02
N GLY A 400 10.93 -10.68 12.03
CA GLY A 400 11.37 -11.94 12.63
C GLY A 400 12.41 -11.75 13.73
N TRP A 401 12.96 -12.87 14.23
CA TRP A 401 13.94 -12.92 15.30
C TRP A 401 14.99 -13.98 15.01
N ASP A 402 16.27 -13.61 15.13
CA ASP A 402 17.44 -14.43 14.96
C ASP A 402 18.62 -13.86 15.74
N GLU A 403 19.78 -14.53 15.71
CA GLU A 403 20.99 -14.15 16.43
C GLU A 403 21.50 -12.76 16.03
N GLU A 404 21.47 -12.40 14.74
CA GLU A 404 21.91 -11.07 14.26
C GLU A 404 21.01 -9.95 14.81
N ARG A 405 19.70 -10.17 14.88
CA ARG A 405 18.73 -9.23 15.45
C ARG A 405 18.87 -9.11 16.95
N GLU A 406 19.13 -10.22 17.62
CA GLU A 406 19.40 -10.24 19.08
C GLU A 406 20.64 -9.42 19.42
N GLU A 407 21.76 -9.64 18.71
CA GLU A 407 23.00 -8.86 18.90
C GLU A 407 22.76 -7.37 18.65
N PHE A 408 22.02 -7.02 17.59
CA PHE A 408 21.67 -5.63 17.29
C PHE A 408 20.89 -4.98 18.44
N VAL A 409 19.80 -5.61 18.89
CA VAL A 409 18.97 -5.08 20.00
C VAL A 409 19.79 -5.03 21.30
N GLY A 410 20.63 -6.03 21.56
CA GLY A 410 21.55 -6.06 22.69
C GLY A 410 22.47 -4.86 22.72
N SER A 411 23.07 -4.50 21.59
CA SER A 411 23.97 -3.34 21.48
C SER A 411 23.25 -2.02 21.73
N LEU A 412 21.99 -1.88 21.25
CA LEU A 412 21.19 -0.69 21.50
C LEU A 412 20.82 -0.53 22.99
N ARG A 413 20.44 -1.62 23.65
CA ARG A 413 20.16 -1.62 25.09
C ARG A 413 21.42 -1.29 25.93
N GLN A 414 22.58 -1.80 25.54
CA GLN A 414 23.86 -1.50 26.22
C GLN A 414 24.25 -0.02 26.09
N SER A 415 23.84 0.68 25.03
CA SER A 415 24.07 2.13 24.88
C SER A 415 23.29 2.99 25.88
N GLY A 416 22.40 2.38 26.67
CA GLY A 416 21.55 3.08 27.65
C GLY A 416 20.31 3.74 27.03
N MET A 417 20.07 3.56 25.74
CA MET A 417 18.90 4.10 25.04
C MET A 417 17.64 3.32 25.40
N LYS A 418 16.52 4.03 25.62
CA LYS A 418 15.21 3.40 25.82
C LYS A 418 14.71 2.84 24.49
N VAL A 419 14.66 1.51 24.36
CA VAL A 419 14.24 0.80 23.15
C VAL A 419 12.84 0.22 23.32
N HIS A 420 11.93 0.59 22.42
CA HIS A 420 10.61 -0.03 22.26
C HIS A 420 10.66 -0.99 21.08
N LEU A 421 10.68 -2.29 21.37
CA LEU A 421 10.91 -3.33 20.38
C LEU A 421 9.60 -3.93 19.90
N TYR A 422 9.35 -3.88 18.60
CA TYR A 422 8.24 -4.51 17.88
C TYR A 422 8.79 -5.54 16.90
N VAL A 423 8.40 -6.78 17.05
CA VAL A 423 8.87 -7.87 16.19
C VAL A 423 7.68 -8.44 15.42
N ILE A 424 7.75 -8.35 14.09
CA ILE A 424 6.74 -8.94 13.21
C ILE A 424 7.14 -10.38 12.93
N GLY A 425 6.32 -11.33 13.34
CA GLY A 425 6.64 -12.74 13.22
C GLY A 425 5.47 -13.61 12.79
N ALA A 426 5.77 -14.87 12.50
CA ALA A 426 4.78 -15.90 12.23
C ALA A 426 4.54 -16.74 13.49
N GLY A 427 3.28 -16.97 13.83
CA GLY A 427 2.92 -17.80 14.98
C GLY A 427 3.10 -17.12 16.35
N GLU A 428 3.33 -17.92 17.36
CA GLU A 428 3.50 -17.45 18.76
C GLU A 428 4.92 -16.94 19.00
N MET A 429 5.04 -16.07 20.00
CA MET A 429 6.32 -15.51 20.43
C MET A 429 7.27 -16.61 20.93
N PRO A 430 8.51 -16.70 20.44
CA PRO A 430 9.50 -17.61 20.96
C PRO A 430 9.86 -17.30 22.44
N GLU A 431 10.18 -18.33 23.22
CA GLU A 431 10.67 -18.16 24.59
C GLU A 431 12.18 -17.89 24.59
N GLU A 432 12.58 -16.66 24.28
CA GLU A 432 13.97 -16.21 24.23
C GLU A 432 14.19 -14.99 25.12
N GLU A 433 15.32 -14.95 25.84
CA GLU A 433 15.65 -13.85 26.77
C GLU A 433 15.78 -12.50 26.08
N GLY A 434 16.25 -12.47 24.82
CA GLY A 434 16.40 -11.28 24.02
C GLY A 434 15.08 -10.57 23.71
N LEU A 435 13.96 -11.30 23.76
CA LEU A 435 12.60 -10.78 23.55
C LEU A 435 11.94 -10.22 24.82
N LEU A 436 12.62 -10.18 25.94
CA LEU A 436 12.08 -9.60 27.17
C LEU A 436 11.69 -8.12 26.96
N GLY A 437 10.40 -7.82 27.16
CA GLY A 437 9.83 -6.48 26.92
C GLY A 437 9.62 -6.13 25.46
N ALA A 438 9.71 -7.10 24.54
CA ALA A 438 9.34 -6.92 23.14
C ALA A 438 7.83 -7.13 22.94
N HIS A 439 7.28 -6.41 21.98
CA HIS A 439 5.92 -6.62 21.49
C HIS A 439 5.97 -7.53 20.25
N TRP A 440 5.50 -8.77 20.42
CA TRP A 440 5.38 -9.71 19.31
C TRP A 440 4.09 -9.47 18.55
N ILE A 441 4.20 -9.20 17.25
CA ILE A 441 3.09 -8.86 16.37
C ILE A 441 2.98 -9.95 15.31
N ARG A 442 1.90 -10.69 15.30
CA ARG A 442 1.63 -11.69 14.27
C ARG A 442 1.23 -10.98 12.98
N TRP A 443 1.86 -11.34 11.89
CA TRP A 443 1.65 -10.71 10.58
C TRP A 443 0.19 -10.81 10.06
N ASP A 444 -0.58 -11.80 10.51
CA ASP A 444 -1.99 -12.02 10.16
C ASP A 444 -2.98 -11.35 11.14
N ALA A 445 -2.52 -10.86 12.27
CA ALA A 445 -3.33 -10.24 13.32
C ALA A 445 -2.76 -8.89 13.84
N VAL A 446 -2.06 -8.15 12.99
CA VAL A 446 -1.28 -6.95 13.37
C VAL A 446 -2.10 -5.93 14.18
N GLN A 447 -3.32 -5.58 13.73
CA GLN A 447 -4.14 -4.59 14.45
C GLN A 447 -4.53 -5.04 15.86
N GLU A 448 -4.82 -6.32 16.05
CA GLU A 448 -5.21 -6.87 17.35
C GLU A 448 -4.03 -6.88 18.32
N ASP A 449 -2.86 -7.31 17.83
CA ASP A 449 -1.67 -7.43 18.66
C ASP A 449 -1.07 -6.06 19.00
N LEU A 450 -1.12 -5.09 18.10
CA LEU A 450 -0.75 -3.70 18.40
C LEU A 450 -1.64 -3.08 19.49
N MET A 451 -2.93 -3.39 19.54
CA MET A 451 -3.81 -2.89 20.59
C MET A 451 -3.56 -3.55 21.95
N LYS A 452 -2.93 -4.73 22.00
CA LYS A 452 -2.52 -5.41 23.24
C LYS A 452 -1.17 -4.92 23.76
N SER A 453 -0.40 -4.21 22.95
CA SER A 453 0.93 -3.69 23.32
C SER A 453 0.89 -2.41 24.15
N ALA A 454 -0.30 -2.01 24.64
CA ALA A 454 -0.55 -0.82 25.46
C ALA A 454 -0.15 -1.00 26.92
#